data_8ebe8c8aa75204ad4fbddc5606b4ac5b
#
_entry.id   8ebe8c8aa75204ad4fbddc5606b4ac5b
#
_cell.length_a   1.000
_cell.length_b   1.000
_cell.length_c   1.000
_cell.angle_alpha   90.00
_cell.angle_beta   90.00
_cell.angle_gamma   90.00
#
_symmetry.space_group_name_H-M   'P 1'
#
loop_
_entity.id
_entity.type
_entity.pdbx_description
1 polymer ?
#
loop_
_entity_poly.entity_id
_entity_poly.type
_entity_poly.pdbx_seq_one_letter_code
_entity_poly.pdbx_strand_id
1 'polypeptide(L)'
;MSALLDSLARGFCGSDARRAELDAALQTGLPGPRAEAWKYTSLRQLERRSFQPAPLVPTLVDAAALDDIPSPRLVFVNGRPSEALSDL
;
A
#
# COMPACT_ATOMS: atom_id res chain seq x y z
N MET A 1 18.97 -6.39 -2.55
CA MET A 1 17.65 -5.73 -2.41
C MET A 1 16.87 -6.40 -1.28
N SER A 2 16.03 -5.69 -0.59
CA SER A 2 15.28 -6.26 0.54
C SER A 2 14.09 -7.09 0.06
N ALA A 3 13.61 -7.98 0.93
CA ALA A 3 12.40 -8.77 0.65
C ALA A 3 11.19 -7.84 0.40
N LEU A 4 11.11 -6.75 1.15
CA LEU A 4 10.06 -5.76 0.98
C LEU A 4 10.07 -5.16 -0.43
N LEU A 5 11.20 -4.62 -0.86
CA LEU A 5 11.30 -3.98 -2.17
C LEU A 5 11.07 -4.97 -3.31
N ASP A 6 11.58 -6.19 -3.18
CA ASP A 6 11.37 -7.24 -4.17
C ASP A 6 9.88 -7.59 -4.30
N SER A 7 9.18 -7.70 -3.17
CA SER A 7 7.74 -8.02 -3.19
C SER A 7 6.91 -6.90 -3.78
N LEU A 8 7.26 -5.63 -3.48
CA LEU A 8 6.56 -4.48 -4.04
C LEU A 8 6.77 -4.38 -5.55
N ALA A 9 7.99 -4.66 -6.01
CA ALA A 9 8.31 -4.65 -7.44
C ALA A 9 7.54 -5.73 -8.19
N ARG A 10 7.43 -6.94 -7.62
CA ARG A 10 6.67 -8.03 -8.23
C ARG A 10 5.18 -7.75 -8.30
N GLY A 11 4.65 -7.06 -7.30
CA GLY A 11 3.23 -6.72 -7.23
C GLY A 11 2.83 -5.49 -8.02
N PHE A 12 3.79 -4.80 -8.63
CA PHE A 12 3.50 -3.57 -9.34
C PHE A 12 2.61 -3.80 -10.57
N CYS A 13 1.59 -2.95 -10.69
CA CYS A 13 0.65 -2.97 -11.80
C CYS A 13 0.23 -1.52 -12.08
N GLY A 14 0.97 -0.84 -12.92
CA GLY A 14 0.73 0.57 -13.20
C GLY A 14 1.24 0.99 -14.57
N SER A 15 1.17 2.30 -14.84
CA SER A 15 1.62 2.88 -16.11
C SER A 15 3.15 2.91 -16.21
N ASP A 16 3.64 3.20 -17.43
CA ASP A 16 5.08 3.36 -17.66
C ASP A 16 5.66 4.51 -16.84
N ALA A 17 4.92 5.61 -16.68
CA ALA A 17 5.36 6.72 -15.85
C ALA A 17 5.53 6.30 -14.39
N ARG A 18 4.60 5.52 -13.87
CA ARG A 18 4.68 4.99 -12.51
C ARG A 18 5.80 3.96 -12.38
N ARG A 19 6.04 3.19 -13.43
CA ARG A 19 7.15 2.24 -13.46
C ARG A 19 8.49 2.95 -13.34
N ALA A 20 8.65 4.08 -14.01
CA ALA A 20 9.87 4.88 -13.90
C ALA A 20 10.10 5.37 -12.47
N GLU A 21 9.05 5.79 -11.78
CA GLU A 21 9.11 6.20 -10.37
C GLU A 21 9.53 5.03 -9.48
N LEU A 22 8.96 3.84 -9.71
CA LEU A 22 9.32 2.64 -8.97
C LEU A 22 10.80 2.30 -9.19
N ASP A 23 11.27 2.33 -10.43
CA ASP A 23 12.66 2.00 -10.75
C ASP A 23 13.63 2.96 -10.05
N ALA A 24 13.29 4.25 -9.98
CA ALA A 24 14.08 5.23 -9.26
C ALA A 24 14.12 4.91 -7.75
N ALA A 25 12.98 4.55 -7.18
CA ALA A 25 12.91 4.17 -5.76
C ALA A 25 13.72 2.91 -5.47
N LEU A 26 13.70 1.92 -6.38
CA LEU A 26 14.47 0.69 -6.21
C LEU A 26 15.98 0.94 -6.27
N GLN A 27 16.42 1.89 -7.10
CA GLN A 27 17.83 2.27 -7.16
C GLN A 27 18.30 2.95 -5.88
N THR A 28 17.48 3.83 -5.32
CA THR A 28 17.79 4.52 -4.07
C THR A 28 17.73 3.59 -2.88
N GLY A 29 16.79 2.65 -2.87
CA GLY A 29 16.56 1.75 -1.76
C GLY A 29 15.83 2.43 -0.60
N LEU A 30 15.64 1.67 0.48
CA LEU A 30 14.99 2.18 1.68
C LEU A 30 15.95 3.06 2.49
N PRO A 31 15.43 4.07 3.21
CA PRO A 31 16.28 4.87 4.08
C PRO A 31 16.85 4.02 5.20
N GLY A 32 18.14 4.19 5.45
CA GLY A 32 18.86 3.49 6.50
C GLY A 32 19.10 4.38 7.73
N PRO A 33 19.86 3.86 8.71
CA PRO A 33 20.14 4.61 9.95
C PRO A 33 20.85 5.94 9.74
N ARG A 34 21.55 6.08 8.62
CA ARG A 34 22.30 7.32 8.29
C ARG A 34 21.45 8.37 7.59
N ALA A 35 20.23 8.03 7.17
CA ALA A 35 19.32 9.00 6.57
C ALA A 35 18.78 9.90 7.67
N GLU A 36 19.07 11.22 7.58
CA GLU A 36 18.74 12.16 8.65
C GLU A 36 17.25 12.19 8.99
N ALA A 37 16.40 12.16 7.97
CA ALA A 37 14.95 12.19 8.18
C ALA A 37 14.40 10.94 8.86
N TRP A 38 15.16 9.84 8.89
CA TRP A 38 14.72 8.54 9.39
C TRP A 38 15.55 8.04 10.56
N LYS A 39 16.38 8.89 11.15
CA LYS A 39 17.35 8.44 12.19
C LYS A 39 16.69 7.84 13.43
N TYR A 40 15.45 8.19 13.72
CA TYR A 40 14.71 7.66 14.86
C TYR A 40 13.68 6.59 14.47
N THR A 41 13.63 6.21 13.19
CA THR A 41 12.65 5.24 12.69
C THR A 41 13.37 4.17 11.90
N SER A 42 13.49 2.97 12.47
CA SER A 42 14.15 1.85 11.81
C SER A 42 13.14 1.10 10.95
N LEU A 43 13.51 0.83 9.71
CA LEU A 43 12.72 0.00 8.80
C LEU A 43 13.25 -1.44 8.73
N ARG A 44 14.20 -1.79 9.61
CA ARG A 44 14.88 -3.09 9.58
C ARG A 44 13.91 -4.28 9.64
N GLN A 45 12.90 -4.18 10.50
CA GLN A 45 11.90 -5.25 10.64
C GLN A 45 11.02 -5.34 9.38
N LEU A 46 10.65 -4.20 8.83
CA LEU A 46 9.80 -4.14 7.65
C LEU A 46 10.52 -4.67 6.40
N GLU A 47 11.81 -4.41 6.28
CA GLU A 47 12.61 -4.87 5.14
C GLU A 47 12.60 -6.38 4.95
N ARG A 48 12.37 -7.13 6.01
CA ARG A 48 12.35 -8.59 6.00
C ARG A 48 11.02 -9.17 5.55
N ARG A 49 10.00 -8.34 5.41
CA ARG A 49 8.66 -8.79 5.08
C ARG A 49 8.38 -8.64 3.60
N SER A 50 7.59 -9.57 3.08
CA SER A 50 7.08 -9.52 1.72
C SER A 50 5.59 -9.28 1.74
N PHE A 51 5.10 -8.51 0.78
CA PHE A 51 3.68 -8.19 0.68
C PHE A 51 3.19 -8.50 -0.73
N GLN A 52 1.92 -8.83 -0.82
CA GLN A 52 1.24 -9.06 -2.08
C GLN A 52 0.01 -8.15 -2.14
N PRO A 53 -0.40 -7.71 -3.35
CA PRO A 53 -1.67 -7.01 -3.49
C PRO A 53 -2.80 -7.88 -2.94
N ALA A 54 -3.80 -7.24 -2.32
CA ALA A 54 -4.96 -7.96 -1.84
C ALA A 54 -5.67 -8.65 -3.01
N PRO A 55 -6.12 -9.90 -2.83
CA PRO A 55 -6.83 -10.61 -3.90
C PRO A 55 -8.16 -9.94 -4.22
N LEU A 56 -8.60 -10.06 -5.47
CA LEU A 56 -9.89 -9.53 -5.93
C LEU A 56 -11.01 -10.50 -5.58
N VAL A 57 -11.13 -10.86 -4.30
CA VAL A 57 -12.20 -11.74 -3.84
C VAL A 57 -13.21 -10.93 -3.02
N PRO A 58 -14.50 -11.25 -3.13
CA PRO A 58 -15.50 -10.57 -2.30
C PRO A 58 -15.18 -10.78 -0.83
N THR A 59 -15.20 -9.70 -0.07
CA THR A 59 -15.03 -9.73 1.37
C THR A 59 -16.34 -9.32 2.01
N LEU A 60 -16.82 -10.11 2.98
CA LEU A 60 -18.03 -9.77 3.71
C LEU A 60 -17.73 -8.59 4.63
N VAL A 61 -18.41 -7.49 4.39
CA VAL A 61 -18.36 -6.30 5.23
C VAL A 61 -19.77 -6.00 5.70
N ASP A 62 -19.93 -5.79 7.01
CA ASP A 62 -21.22 -5.38 7.56
C ASP A 62 -21.48 -3.92 7.21
N ALA A 63 -22.33 -3.70 6.20
CA ALA A 63 -22.66 -2.35 5.75
C ALA A 63 -23.33 -1.51 6.85
N ALA A 64 -23.98 -2.16 7.81
CA ALA A 64 -24.61 -1.44 8.93
C ALA A 64 -23.56 -0.72 9.79
N ALA A 65 -22.33 -1.23 9.84
CA ALA A 65 -21.25 -0.56 10.57
C ALA A 65 -20.87 0.80 9.96
N LEU A 66 -21.27 1.06 8.72
CA LEU A 66 -20.97 2.30 8.01
C LEU A 66 -22.10 3.33 8.09
N ASP A 67 -23.24 2.93 8.63
CA ASP A 67 -24.45 3.81 8.64
C ASP A 67 -24.23 5.09 9.45
N ASP A 68 -23.35 5.06 10.46
CA ASP A 68 -23.05 6.23 11.28
C ASP A 68 -22.09 7.20 10.60
N ILE A 69 -21.55 6.84 9.45
CA ILE A 69 -20.61 7.68 8.70
C ILE A 69 -21.40 8.42 7.63
N PRO A 70 -21.54 9.77 7.74
CA PRO A 70 -22.35 10.52 6.78
C PRO A 70 -21.70 10.61 5.40
N SER A 71 -22.53 10.90 4.40
CA SER A 71 -22.08 11.27 3.06
C SER A 71 -21.41 12.65 3.06
N PRO A 72 -20.39 12.88 2.20
CA PRO A 72 -19.78 11.89 1.32
C PRO A 72 -18.86 10.96 2.09
N ARG A 73 -18.77 9.70 1.67
CA ARG A 73 -17.84 8.76 2.26
C ARG A 73 -17.18 7.91 1.17
N LEU A 74 -15.91 7.62 1.36
CA LEU A 74 -15.15 6.74 0.48
C LEU A 74 -14.68 5.54 1.29
N VAL A 75 -15.03 4.35 0.84
CA VAL A 75 -14.76 3.11 1.57
C VAL A 75 -13.73 2.28 0.82
N PHE A 76 -12.71 1.84 1.54
CA PHE A 76 -11.72 0.89 1.05
C PHE A 76 -11.87 -0.42 1.81
N VAL A 77 -11.80 -1.52 1.09
CA VAL A 77 -11.82 -2.85 1.67
C VAL A 77 -10.53 -3.55 1.24
N ASN A 78 -9.72 -3.94 2.21
CA ASN A 78 -8.40 -4.53 1.96
C ASN A 78 -7.55 -3.67 1.02
N GLY A 79 -7.58 -2.35 1.21
CA GLY A 79 -6.81 -1.41 0.41
C GLY A 79 -7.37 -1.10 -0.97
N ARG A 80 -8.54 -1.63 -1.32
CA ARG A 80 -9.19 -1.39 -2.61
C ARG A 80 -10.47 -0.57 -2.43
N PRO A 81 -10.70 0.44 -3.28
CA PRO A 81 -11.93 1.22 -3.17
C PRO A 81 -13.16 0.37 -3.49
N SER A 82 -14.21 0.55 -2.70
CA SER A 82 -15.49 -0.15 -2.88
C SER A 82 -16.55 0.85 -3.31
N GLU A 83 -17.00 0.75 -4.55
CA GLU A 83 -18.08 1.62 -5.05
C GLU A 83 -19.39 1.30 -4.37
N ALA A 84 -19.65 0.02 -4.10
CA ALA A 84 -20.91 -0.43 -3.49
C ALA A 84 -21.11 0.13 -2.08
N LEU A 85 -20.03 0.30 -1.32
CA LEU A 85 -20.08 0.78 0.06
C LEU A 85 -19.82 2.28 0.17
N SER A 86 -19.29 2.90 -0.88
CA SER A 86 -19.01 4.33 -0.91
C SER A 86 -20.25 5.12 -1.29
N ASP A 87 -20.29 6.37 -0.83
CA ASP A 87 -21.37 7.30 -1.10
C ASP A 87 -20.76 8.68 -1.34
N LEU A 88 -20.62 9.02 -2.61
CA LEU A 88 -19.95 10.26 -3.02
C LEU A 88 -20.92 11.30 -3.58
#